data_91acba5b8914f526d7fd20e2636b61bb
#
_entry.id   91acba5b8914f526d7fd20e2636b61bb
#
_cell.length_a   1.000
_cell.length_b   1.000
_cell.length_c   1.000
_cell.angle_alpha   90.00
_cell.angle_beta   90.00
_cell.angle_gamma   90.00
#
_symmetry.space_group_name_H-M   'P 1'
#
loop_
_entity.id
_entity.type
_entity.pdbx_description
1 polymer ?
#
loop_
_entity_poly.entity_id
_entity_poly.type
_entity_poly.pdbx_seq_one_letter_code
_entity_poly.pdbx_strand_id
1 'polypeptide(L)'
;MIKVGSLLRAVKGNRFVGDYVEVTKVDVEKGIFTVLNKKERRRLLFKLEEADNFIKFYNIKEVMEEEDGSVFIDERGNEFIKNGGELILNKDYSLISDIYTLADILKLIFVKKVV
;
A
#
# COMPACT_ATOMS: atom_id res chain seq x y z
N MET A 1 -9.39 -3.04 2.04
CA MET A 1 -9.70 -3.01 3.50
C MET A 1 -8.41 -2.88 4.29
N ILE A 2 -8.43 -2.08 5.35
CA ILE A 2 -7.28 -1.91 6.25
C ILE A 2 -7.11 -3.18 7.09
N LYS A 3 -5.87 -3.66 7.22
CA LYS A 3 -5.53 -4.79 8.08
C LYS A 3 -4.22 -4.51 8.80
N VAL A 4 -3.94 -5.26 9.86
CA VAL A 4 -2.67 -5.17 10.59
C VAL A 4 -1.51 -5.39 9.62
N GLY A 5 -0.50 -4.54 9.71
CA GLY A 5 0.64 -4.53 8.80
C GLY A 5 0.47 -3.65 7.57
N SER A 6 -0.73 -3.13 7.29
CA SER A 6 -0.94 -2.21 6.16
C SER A 6 -0.10 -0.95 6.34
N LEU A 7 0.59 -0.55 5.27
CA LEU A 7 1.32 0.71 5.22
C LEU A 7 0.41 1.77 4.60
N LEU A 8 0.23 2.88 5.30
CA LEU A 8 -0.65 3.96 4.89
C LEU A 8 0.11 5.28 4.83
N ARG A 9 -0.41 6.23 4.07
CA ARG A 9 0.06 7.61 4.08
C ARG A 9 -1.15 8.52 4.31
N ALA A 10 -1.08 9.34 5.34
CA ALA A 10 -2.12 10.31 5.63
C ALA A 10 -2.15 11.40 4.56
N VAL A 11 -3.31 11.67 3.98
CA VAL A 11 -3.47 12.70 2.93
C VAL A 11 -4.32 13.88 3.37
N LYS A 12 -5.10 13.72 4.43
CA LYS A 12 -5.88 14.82 5.03
C LYS A 12 -6.35 14.43 6.44
N GLY A 13 -6.86 15.41 7.17
CA GLY A 13 -7.62 15.19 8.41
C GLY A 13 -6.80 14.98 9.66
N ASN A 14 -5.46 15.03 9.60
CA ASN A 14 -4.64 14.92 10.79
C ASN A 14 -3.27 15.59 10.61
N ARG A 15 -2.55 15.75 11.73
CA ARG A 15 -1.23 16.44 11.72
C ARG A 15 -0.11 15.65 11.05
N PHE A 16 -0.34 14.39 10.73
CA PHE A 16 0.66 13.54 10.10
C PHE A 16 0.51 13.46 8.58
N VAL A 17 -0.21 14.41 7.99
CA VAL A 17 -0.34 14.46 6.53
C VAL A 17 1.05 14.37 5.88
N GLY A 18 1.19 13.42 4.98
CA GLY A 18 2.45 13.13 4.30
C GLY A 18 3.33 12.07 4.94
N ASP A 19 3.09 11.74 6.22
CA ASP A 19 3.86 10.71 6.92
C ASP A 19 3.34 9.30 6.59
N TYR A 20 4.27 8.34 6.59
CA TYR A 20 3.91 6.92 6.47
C TYR A 20 3.65 6.34 7.85
N VAL A 21 2.57 5.59 7.96
CA VAL A 21 2.16 4.94 9.22
C VAL A 21 1.83 3.47 8.95
N GLU A 22 2.05 2.63 9.94
CA GLU A 22 1.74 1.21 9.87
C GLU A 22 0.55 0.88 10.77
N VAL A 23 -0.41 0.12 10.24
CA VAL A 23 -1.54 -0.33 11.04
C VAL A 23 -1.08 -1.43 11.99
N THR A 24 -1.24 -1.22 13.29
CA THR A 24 -0.83 -2.17 14.32
C THR A 24 -1.98 -2.94 14.93
N LYS A 25 -3.21 -2.41 14.86
CA LYS A 25 -4.40 -3.05 15.39
C LYS A 25 -5.64 -2.59 14.64
N VAL A 26 -6.55 -3.51 14.38
CA VAL A 26 -7.89 -3.20 13.85
C VAL A 26 -8.92 -3.81 14.78
N ASP A 27 -9.82 -2.98 15.29
CA ASP A 27 -10.92 -3.41 16.17
C ASP A 27 -12.25 -3.09 15.48
N VAL A 28 -12.77 -4.08 14.78
CA VAL A 28 -14.00 -3.93 13.99
C VAL A 28 -15.21 -3.65 14.88
N GLU A 29 -15.28 -4.28 16.07
CA GLU A 29 -16.39 -4.08 16.99
C GLU A 29 -16.47 -2.66 17.50
N LYS A 30 -15.33 -2.06 17.81
CA LYS A 30 -15.26 -0.67 18.27
C LYS A 30 -15.23 0.33 17.12
N GLY A 31 -15.04 -0.15 15.89
CA GLY A 31 -14.96 0.70 14.72
C GLY A 31 -13.72 1.60 14.70
N ILE A 32 -12.59 1.09 15.21
CA ILE A 32 -11.33 1.86 15.30
C ILE A 32 -10.16 1.06 14.74
N PHE A 33 -9.11 1.77 14.36
CA PHE A 33 -7.81 1.18 14.05
C PHE A 33 -6.69 2.01 14.67
N THR A 34 -5.59 1.34 14.98
CA THR A 34 -4.40 1.96 15.56
C THR A 34 -3.28 1.93 14.56
N VAL A 35 -2.57 3.04 14.42
CA VAL A 35 -1.40 3.17 13.56
C VAL A 35 -0.18 3.57 14.37
N LEU A 36 1.00 3.16 13.89
CA LEU A 36 2.29 3.58 14.44
C LEU A 36 2.97 4.50 13.43
N ASN A 37 3.23 5.74 13.84
CA ASN A 37 4.10 6.64 13.11
C ASN A 37 5.54 6.38 13.59
N LYS A 38 6.32 5.68 12.78
CA LYS A 38 7.68 5.29 13.15
C LYS A 38 8.64 6.48 13.27
N LYS A 39 8.40 7.54 12.50
CA LYS A 39 9.21 8.76 12.54
C LYS A 39 9.09 9.46 13.90
N GLU A 40 7.88 9.59 14.40
CA GLU A 40 7.60 10.22 15.69
C GLU A 40 7.52 9.23 16.85
N ARG A 41 7.56 7.93 16.56
CA ARG A 41 7.42 6.83 17.55
C ARG A 41 6.13 6.96 18.36
N ARG A 42 5.05 7.31 17.67
CA ARG A 42 3.73 7.50 18.29
C ARG A 42 2.71 6.55 17.70
N ARG A 43 1.81 6.12 18.59
CA ARG A 43 0.62 5.37 18.20
C ARG A 43 -0.57 6.31 18.25
N LEU A 44 -1.46 6.18 17.27
CA LEU A 44 -2.68 6.96 17.19
C LEU A 44 -3.86 6.06 16.86
N LEU A 45 -5.00 6.45 17.41
CA LEU A 45 -6.28 5.80 17.14
C LEU A 45 -7.10 6.63 16.16
N PHE A 46 -7.69 5.96 15.19
CA PHE A 46 -8.62 6.56 14.24
C PHE A 46 -9.87 5.71 14.14
N LYS A 47 -10.99 6.34 13.78
CA LYS A 47 -12.21 5.60 13.44
C LYS A 47 -12.04 4.92 12.09
N LEU A 48 -12.64 3.75 11.89
CA LEU A 48 -12.57 3.04 10.62
C LEU A 48 -13.10 3.88 9.45
N GLU A 49 -14.10 4.74 9.69
CA GLU A 49 -14.61 5.67 8.68
C GLU A 49 -13.57 6.69 8.22
N GLU A 50 -12.53 6.96 9.01
CA GLU A 50 -11.43 7.85 8.66
C GLU A 50 -10.39 7.21 7.74
N ALA A 51 -10.55 5.91 7.43
CA ALA A 51 -9.63 5.20 6.53
C ALA A 51 -9.49 5.87 5.17
N ASP A 52 -10.55 6.55 4.69
CA ASP A 52 -10.53 7.28 3.43
C ASP A 52 -9.58 8.49 3.43
N ASN A 53 -9.10 8.91 4.61
CA ASN A 53 -8.11 9.97 4.74
C ASN A 53 -6.68 9.47 4.52
N PHE A 54 -6.52 8.20 4.20
CA PHE A 54 -5.22 7.56 3.99
C PHE A 54 -5.16 6.92 2.61
N ILE A 55 -3.96 6.92 2.01
CA ILE A 55 -3.65 6.11 0.84
C ILE A 55 -2.99 4.83 1.34
N LYS A 56 -3.50 3.68 0.91
CA LYS A 56 -2.89 2.39 1.21
C LYS A 56 -1.77 2.10 0.24
N PHE A 57 -0.63 1.66 0.76
CA PHE A 57 0.48 1.15 -0.02
C PHE A 57 0.52 -0.38 0.06
N TYR A 58 0.97 -0.99 -1.02
CA TYR A 58 1.06 -2.44 -1.17
C TYR A 58 2.52 -2.84 -1.33
N ASN A 59 2.94 -3.87 -0.59
CA ASN A 59 4.20 -4.55 -0.89
C ASN A 59 3.94 -5.62 -1.96
N ILE A 60 5.01 -6.24 -2.45
CA ILE A 60 4.88 -7.25 -3.53
C ILE A 60 3.99 -8.42 -3.12
N LYS A 61 4.06 -8.85 -1.87
CA LYS A 61 3.22 -9.94 -1.37
C LYS A 61 1.74 -9.59 -1.44
N GLU A 62 1.38 -8.38 -1.00
CA GLU A 62 0.00 -7.90 -1.03
C GLU A 62 -0.49 -7.72 -2.47
N VAL A 63 0.38 -7.25 -3.37
CA VAL A 63 0.06 -7.12 -4.79
C VAL A 63 -0.30 -8.49 -5.38
N MET A 64 0.47 -9.52 -5.04
CA MET A 64 0.24 -10.88 -5.57
C MET A 64 -1.06 -11.52 -5.07
N GLU A 65 -1.61 -11.03 -3.96
CA GLU A 65 -2.89 -11.48 -3.40
C GLU A 65 -4.10 -10.80 -4.05
N GLU A 66 -3.86 -9.75 -4.86
CA GLU A 66 -4.95 -9.00 -5.50
C GLU A 66 -5.43 -9.69 -6.78
N GLU A 67 -6.60 -9.27 -7.27
CA GLU A 67 -7.21 -9.85 -8.46
C GLU A 67 -6.39 -9.56 -9.72
N ASP A 68 -6.40 -10.52 -10.64
CA ASP A 68 -5.81 -10.34 -11.97
C ASP A 68 -6.49 -9.17 -12.69
N GLY A 69 -5.69 -8.40 -13.40
CA GLY A 69 -6.15 -7.18 -14.07
C GLY A 69 -6.00 -5.94 -13.20
N SER A 70 -5.71 -6.09 -11.91
CA SER A 70 -5.41 -4.94 -11.03
C SER A 70 -4.16 -4.23 -11.50
N VAL A 71 -4.18 -2.91 -11.46
CA VAL A 71 -3.08 -2.05 -11.91
C VAL A 71 -2.43 -1.39 -10.72
N PHE A 72 -1.10 -1.45 -10.66
CA PHE A 72 -0.29 -0.90 -9.58
C PHE A 72 0.77 0.05 -10.13
N ILE A 73 1.05 1.10 -9.38
CA ILE A 73 2.06 2.10 -9.72
C ILE A 73 3.15 2.08 -8.66
N ASP A 74 4.42 1.93 -9.07
CA ASP A 74 5.54 1.96 -8.15
C ASP A 74 6.00 3.40 -7.86
N GLU A 75 7.03 3.54 -7.02
CA GLU A 75 7.56 4.84 -6.61
C GLU A 75 8.19 5.65 -7.76
N ARG A 76 8.58 4.97 -8.84
CA ARG A 76 9.16 5.61 -10.03
C ARG A 76 8.10 5.98 -11.07
N GLY A 77 6.83 5.68 -10.79
CA GLY A 77 5.74 5.93 -11.71
C GLY A 77 5.52 4.84 -12.76
N ASN A 78 6.20 3.71 -12.65
CA ASN A 78 5.97 2.57 -13.54
C ASN A 78 4.62 1.94 -13.23
N GLU A 79 3.84 1.69 -14.27
CA GLU A 79 2.50 1.12 -14.16
C GLU A 79 2.55 -0.36 -14.56
N PHE A 80 2.11 -1.23 -13.64
CA PHE A 80 2.12 -2.68 -13.84
C PHE A 80 0.71 -3.24 -13.76
N ILE A 81 0.45 -4.27 -14.57
CA ILE A 81 -0.79 -5.05 -14.50
C ILE A 81 -0.47 -6.38 -13.85
N LYS A 82 -1.21 -6.75 -12.82
CA LYS A 82 -1.07 -8.05 -12.19
C LYS A 82 -1.78 -9.09 -13.04
N ASN A 83 -1.06 -10.18 -13.39
CA ASN A 83 -1.60 -11.28 -14.18
C ASN A 83 -1.01 -12.60 -13.67
N GLY A 84 -1.82 -13.37 -12.96
CA GLY A 84 -1.35 -14.59 -12.30
C GLY A 84 -0.29 -14.28 -11.26
N GLY A 85 0.83 -14.97 -11.29
CA GLY A 85 1.96 -14.72 -10.39
C GLY A 85 2.94 -13.66 -10.89
N GLU A 86 2.55 -12.83 -11.86
CA GLU A 86 3.45 -11.87 -12.51
C GLU A 86 2.92 -10.45 -12.50
N LEU A 87 3.84 -9.49 -12.53
CA LEU A 87 3.55 -8.09 -12.81
C LEU A 87 4.16 -7.72 -14.15
N ILE A 88 3.33 -7.19 -15.02
CA ILE A 88 3.68 -6.87 -16.40
C ILE A 88 3.63 -5.37 -16.58
N LEU A 89 4.73 -4.77 -17.05
CA LEU A 89 4.79 -3.34 -17.32
C LEU A 89 3.81 -3.00 -18.44
N ASN A 90 2.91 -2.06 -18.18
CA ASN A 90 1.84 -1.70 -19.10
C ASN A 90 2.36 -1.10 -20.41
N LYS A 91 3.52 -0.47 -20.36
CA LYS A 91 4.12 0.24 -21.50
C LYS A 91 4.60 -0.71 -22.60
N ASP A 92 5.32 -1.77 -22.25
CA ASP A 92 6.00 -2.64 -23.21
C ASP A 92 5.86 -4.13 -22.93
N TYR A 93 5.01 -4.48 -21.94
CA TYR A 93 4.75 -5.87 -21.53
C TYR A 93 5.95 -6.60 -20.94
N SER A 94 6.99 -5.88 -20.51
CA SER A 94 8.12 -6.47 -19.81
C SER A 94 7.69 -6.96 -18.42
N LEU A 95 8.29 -8.06 -17.96
CA LEU A 95 8.06 -8.55 -16.62
C LEU A 95 8.79 -7.66 -15.60
N ILE A 96 8.24 -7.54 -14.41
CA ILE A 96 8.89 -6.78 -13.33
C ILE A 96 10.30 -7.32 -13.04
N SER A 97 10.49 -8.63 -13.16
CA SER A 97 11.80 -9.29 -12.98
C SER A 97 12.84 -8.92 -14.04
N ASP A 98 12.42 -8.40 -15.17
CA ASP A 98 13.32 -7.90 -16.23
C ASP A 98 13.82 -6.48 -15.92
N ILE A 99 13.15 -5.77 -15.01
CA ILE A 99 13.43 -4.37 -14.70
C ILE A 99 14.15 -4.23 -13.36
N TYR A 100 13.74 -5.05 -12.38
CA TYR A 100 14.25 -5.00 -11.02
C TYR A 100 14.83 -6.35 -10.59
N THR A 101 15.84 -6.31 -9.73
CA THR A 101 16.32 -7.52 -9.03
C THR A 101 15.27 -7.97 -8.01
N LEU A 102 15.34 -9.22 -7.59
CA LEU A 102 14.45 -9.74 -6.54
C LEU A 102 14.58 -8.93 -5.26
N ALA A 103 15.79 -8.54 -4.87
CA ALA A 103 16.01 -7.73 -3.68
C ALA A 103 15.30 -6.37 -3.78
N ASP A 104 15.32 -5.75 -4.96
CA ASP A 104 14.63 -4.48 -5.20
C ASP A 104 13.12 -4.65 -5.17
N ILE A 105 12.60 -5.72 -5.78
CA ILE A 105 11.15 -6.02 -5.81
C ILE A 105 10.60 -6.15 -4.40
N LEU A 106 11.34 -6.82 -3.49
CA LEU A 106 10.93 -6.99 -2.10
C LEU A 106 10.83 -5.69 -1.32
N LYS A 107 11.49 -4.64 -1.80
CA LYS A 107 11.48 -3.30 -1.16
C LYS A 107 10.49 -2.34 -1.82
N LEU A 108 9.92 -2.69 -2.96
CA LEU A 108 9.01 -1.80 -3.68
C LEU A 108 7.72 -1.58 -2.91
N ILE A 109 7.22 -0.36 -3.03
CA ILE A 109 5.91 0.06 -2.51
C ILE A 109 5.06 0.47 -3.70
N PHE A 110 3.85 -0.05 -3.76
CA PHE A 110 2.92 0.20 -4.85
C PHE A 110 1.66 0.89 -4.37
N VAL A 111 1.07 1.69 -5.23
CA VAL A 111 -0.27 2.23 -5.07
C VAL A 111 -1.18 1.57 -6.09
N LYS A 112 -2.34 1.09 -5.67
CA LYS A 112 -3.32 0.52 -6.59
C LYS A 112 -4.03 1.63 -7.35
N LYS A 113 -4.02 1.53 -8.69
CA LYS A 113 -4.73 2.47 -9.53
C LYS A 113 -6.23 2.16 -9.49
N VAL A 114 -7.03 3.16 -9.20
CA VAL A 114 -8.49 3.05 -9.29
C VAL A 114 -8.89 3.24 -10.75
N VAL A 115 -9.57 2.24 -11.27
CA VAL A 115 -9.98 2.23 -12.68
C VAL A 115 -11.46 2.61 -12.76
#